data_3743661452331f31a23096c35e0cd2b2
#
_entry.id   3743661452331f31a23096c35e0cd2b2
#
_cell.length_a   1.000
_cell.length_b   1.000
_cell.length_c   1.000
_cell.angle_alpha   90.00
_cell.angle_beta   90.00
_cell.angle_gamma   90.00
#
_symmetry.space_group_name_H-M   'P 1'
#
loop_
_entity.id
_entity.type
_entity.pdbx_description
1 polymer ?
#
loop_
_entity_poly.entity_id
_entity_poly.type
_entity_poly.pdbx_seq_one_letter_code
_entity_poly.pdbx_strand_id
1 'polypeptide(L)'
;MRKYRVKPYKVPRWMVPAIEILRPRERVSTSAWAEQNRVLPNGNAIPGPWRNNVTPYLVEIMDAFSDETTEKIVFVKPTQVGGTSAMENALGSLIDQDPAPAMFVYPSDELAERTVEAKLEPMIRQCKALAEKYREHDSKRLALKFRDMIVYLTGANSPASLASTPIRYLFLDEVDKFPGATKKEADPVSLAIERTKTFFNRKIFMASTPTLKTGPIWKAKEEADAEKHYFVPCPHCGEFIELKFAQIKWPSKDDVPDQAERAEMATYVCQACGCIITDRDKAAMLQAGRWQIVRQTTTTPKSVAYWMNTLYSPFTRFSDIAREFMRAKDDPELLHNFVNSWLAEPWEDTKLKTNAEMVMERQTEVPAWSLPAWTKLLTGGIDVQENCLYWVIRAWGDFMTSQNVAHGQALSMAEVERIMNTEFSLPDGGKVMVDLALMDSGDQTDAVYEFCTMNMDWVRPCKGVPSLQGHYKISTVDKAGSRANGMQLVLVDGGKYKDMIAGRMRRPNGNGSWMVHKDCDLEYAEQVTAEHKITERAAGKEVQRWVLKSSHADNHYLDCEVYAAAAADVLEVRSLFLKKPDRAEEQAPKPAPPKPQPAPEETWIQQNENWF
;
A
#
# COMPACT_ATOMS: atom_id res chain seq x y z
N MET A 1 -63.70 12.98 26.85
CA MET A 1 -62.62 12.11 27.40
C MET A 1 -62.20 12.66 28.76
N ARG A 2 -62.50 11.92 29.85
CA ARG A 2 -62.10 12.28 31.20
C ARG A 2 -60.59 12.01 31.33
N LYS A 3 -59.81 13.08 31.56
CA LYS A 3 -58.38 12.97 31.92
C LYS A 3 -58.28 12.38 33.34
N TYR A 4 -57.87 11.11 33.41
CA TYR A 4 -57.49 10.52 34.70
C TYR A 4 -56.19 11.20 35.18
N ARG A 5 -56.26 12.03 36.19
CA ARG A 5 -55.10 12.51 36.94
C ARG A 5 -54.63 11.36 37.84
N VAL A 6 -53.58 10.67 37.43
CA VAL A 6 -52.87 9.70 38.26
C VAL A 6 -52.23 10.51 39.40
N LYS A 7 -52.66 10.32 40.65
CA LYS A 7 -52.01 10.91 41.82
C LYS A 7 -50.60 10.30 41.93
N PRO A 8 -49.53 11.10 42.12
CA PRO A 8 -48.20 10.54 42.32
C PRO A 8 -48.22 9.65 43.56
N TYR A 9 -47.81 8.39 43.35
CA TYR A 9 -47.71 7.42 44.44
C TYR A 9 -46.55 7.88 45.37
N LYS A 10 -46.82 8.12 46.65
CA LYS A 10 -45.81 8.43 47.64
C LYS A 10 -45.16 7.12 48.08
N VAL A 11 -43.94 6.89 47.63
CA VAL A 11 -43.12 5.73 48.02
C VAL A 11 -42.97 5.74 49.57
N PRO A 12 -43.32 4.66 50.27
CA PRO A 12 -43.10 4.56 51.73
C PRO A 12 -41.61 4.68 52.06
N ARG A 13 -41.27 5.38 53.15
CA ARG A 13 -39.89 5.62 53.55
C ARG A 13 -39.03 4.36 53.66
N TRP A 14 -39.61 3.22 54.06
CA TRP A 14 -38.91 1.94 54.17
C TRP A 14 -38.59 1.30 52.81
N MET A 15 -39.30 1.67 51.71
CA MET A 15 -39.02 1.19 50.36
C MET A 15 -37.95 2.03 49.65
N VAL A 16 -37.62 3.22 50.13
CA VAL A 16 -36.64 4.12 49.51
C VAL A 16 -35.28 3.45 49.37
N PRO A 17 -34.70 2.77 50.40
CA PRO A 17 -33.42 2.10 50.22
C PRO A 17 -33.47 0.95 49.21
N ALA A 18 -34.58 0.20 49.14
CA ALA A 18 -34.75 -0.88 48.17
C ALA A 18 -34.87 -0.34 46.72
N ILE A 19 -35.57 0.78 46.55
CA ILE A 19 -35.70 1.45 45.26
C ILE A 19 -34.36 2.04 44.80
N GLU A 20 -33.58 2.61 45.72
CA GLU A 20 -32.23 3.11 45.44
C GLU A 20 -31.28 1.98 45.00
N ILE A 21 -31.37 0.79 45.62
CA ILE A 21 -30.61 -0.40 45.19
C ILE A 21 -31.05 -0.91 43.82
N LEU A 22 -32.35 -0.83 43.51
CA LEU A 22 -32.92 -1.25 42.23
C LEU A 22 -32.81 -0.19 41.13
N ARG A 23 -32.45 1.05 41.47
CA ARG A 23 -32.28 2.13 40.50
C ARG A 23 -31.11 1.80 39.61
N PRO A 24 -31.31 1.73 38.25
CA PRO A 24 -30.20 1.53 37.33
C PRO A 24 -29.15 2.63 37.56
N ARG A 25 -27.89 2.23 37.74
CA ARG A 25 -26.79 3.21 37.82
C ARG A 25 -26.81 4.04 36.55
N GLU A 26 -26.72 5.33 36.69
CA GLU A 26 -26.53 6.23 35.55
C GLU A 26 -25.20 5.88 34.85
N ARG A 27 -25.27 5.42 33.60
CA ARG A 27 -24.07 5.13 32.81
C ARG A 27 -23.51 6.46 32.31
N VAL A 28 -22.28 6.75 32.67
CA VAL A 28 -21.55 7.89 32.10
C VAL A 28 -20.79 7.43 30.86
N SER A 29 -20.48 8.38 29.95
CA SER A 29 -19.69 8.05 28.77
C SER A 29 -18.28 7.55 29.15
N THR A 30 -17.64 6.83 28.24
CA THR A 30 -16.29 6.29 28.49
C THR A 30 -15.28 7.38 28.82
N SER A 31 -15.32 8.52 28.14
CA SER A 31 -14.43 9.64 28.41
C SER A 31 -14.68 10.27 29.79
N ALA A 32 -15.94 10.42 30.20
CA ALA A 32 -16.31 10.92 31.52
C ALA A 32 -15.91 9.94 32.62
N TRP A 33 -16.09 8.63 32.40
CA TRP A 33 -15.62 7.59 33.31
C TRP A 33 -14.09 7.64 33.49
N ALA A 34 -13.35 7.78 32.40
CA ALA A 34 -11.90 7.86 32.43
C ALA A 34 -11.42 9.07 33.25
N GLU A 35 -12.02 10.24 33.05
CA GLU A 35 -11.65 11.45 33.78
C GLU A 35 -11.93 11.37 35.28
N GLN A 36 -12.97 10.60 35.69
CA GLN A 36 -13.33 10.40 37.06
C GLN A 36 -12.48 9.33 37.77
N ASN A 37 -12.05 8.29 37.05
CA ASN A 37 -11.55 7.07 37.68
C ASN A 37 -10.13 6.68 37.29
N ARG A 38 -9.69 7.07 36.05
CA ARG A 38 -8.40 6.61 35.51
C ARG A 38 -7.22 7.37 36.12
N VAL A 39 -6.23 6.62 36.56
CA VAL A 39 -4.93 7.15 37.01
C VAL A 39 -3.84 6.55 36.10
N LEU A 40 -2.99 7.39 35.57
CA LEU A 40 -1.82 6.98 34.76
C LEU A 40 -0.63 6.76 35.73
N PRO A 41 0.01 5.58 35.70
CA PRO A 41 1.13 5.28 36.56
C PRO A 41 2.36 6.12 36.23
N ASN A 42 3.30 6.18 37.20
CA ASN A 42 4.61 6.78 36.99
C ASN A 42 5.32 6.09 35.83
N GLY A 43 5.96 6.89 34.93
CA GLY A 43 6.57 6.40 33.71
C GLY A 43 5.78 6.74 32.44
N ASN A 44 4.53 7.22 32.58
CA ASN A 44 3.82 7.87 31.47
C ASN A 44 4.33 9.30 31.26
N ALA A 45 4.14 9.86 30.05
CA ALA A 45 4.53 11.22 29.73
C ALA A 45 3.89 12.26 30.67
N ILE A 46 2.64 12.00 31.09
CA ILE A 46 1.91 12.81 32.08
C ILE A 46 1.31 11.85 33.10
N PRO A 47 2.00 11.54 34.21
CA PRO A 47 1.48 10.68 35.27
C PRO A 47 0.39 11.41 36.09
N GLY A 48 -0.48 10.62 36.72
CA GLY A 48 -1.56 11.14 37.56
C GLY A 48 -2.94 10.94 36.94
N PRO A 49 -3.97 11.66 37.42
CA PRO A 49 -5.34 11.50 36.94
C PRO A 49 -5.45 11.78 35.41
N TRP A 50 -6.21 10.95 34.73
CA TRP A 50 -6.52 11.18 33.30
C TRP A 50 -7.20 12.53 33.10
N ARG A 51 -6.84 13.20 32.02
CA ARG A 51 -7.42 14.50 31.64
C ARG A 51 -7.77 14.50 30.16
N ASN A 52 -9.03 14.58 29.85
CA ASN A 52 -9.54 14.61 28.47
C ASN A 52 -9.00 15.79 27.66
N ASN A 53 -8.68 16.91 28.29
CA ASN A 53 -8.16 18.10 27.63
C ASN A 53 -6.71 17.97 27.13
N VAL A 54 -5.97 16.95 27.55
CA VAL A 54 -4.61 16.67 27.05
C VAL A 54 -4.67 16.09 25.63
N THR A 55 -5.60 15.16 25.41
CA THR A 55 -5.80 14.49 24.12
C THR A 55 -7.26 14.55 23.72
N PRO A 56 -7.79 15.76 23.42
CA PRO A 56 -9.24 15.96 23.23
C PRO A 56 -9.81 15.19 22.04
N TYR A 57 -9.01 14.86 21.06
CA TYR A 57 -9.40 14.03 19.92
C TYR A 57 -9.77 12.58 20.34
N LEU A 58 -9.33 12.09 21.50
CA LEU A 58 -9.70 10.75 21.99
C LEU A 58 -11.09 10.72 22.62
N VAL A 59 -11.66 11.86 23.00
CA VAL A 59 -12.96 11.92 23.70
C VAL A 59 -14.06 11.28 22.89
N GLU A 60 -14.29 11.71 21.66
CA GLU A 60 -15.33 11.14 20.79
C GLU A 60 -15.07 9.67 20.45
N ILE A 61 -13.80 9.28 20.24
CA ILE A 61 -13.43 7.88 19.97
C ILE A 61 -13.78 6.98 21.16
N MET A 62 -13.50 7.42 22.38
CA MET A 62 -13.88 6.69 23.61
C MET A 62 -15.40 6.66 23.78
N ASP A 63 -16.09 7.76 23.53
CA ASP A 63 -17.53 7.87 23.71
C ASP A 63 -18.31 7.08 22.65
N ALA A 64 -17.77 6.93 21.44
CA ALA A 64 -18.30 6.03 20.42
C ALA A 64 -18.38 4.56 20.90
N PHE A 65 -17.52 4.16 21.85
CA PHE A 65 -17.60 2.84 22.47
C PHE A 65 -18.80 2.71 23.42
N SER A 66 -19.23 3.79 24.04
CA SER A 66 -20.41 3.85 24.90
C SER A 66 -21.71 4.10 24.11
N ASP A 67 -21.62 4.57 22.87
CA ASP A 67 -22.77 4.84 22.01
C ASP A 67 -23.42 3.54 21.54
N GLU A 68 -24.74 3.39 21.74
CA GLU A 68 -25.47 2.16 21.41
C GLU A 68 -25.54 1.87 19.91
N THR A 69 -25.43 2.89 19.06
CA THR A 69 -25.55 2.77 17.60
C THR A 69 -24.25 2.30 16.94
N THR A 70 -23.10 2.64 17.50
CA THR A 70 -21.78 2.29 16.96
C THR A 70 -21.39 0.87 17.36
N GLU A 71 -21.18 0.00 16.40
CA GLU A 71 -20.74 -1.39 16.58
C GLU A 71 -19.21 -1.54 16.45
N LYS A 72 -18.61 -0.87 15.44
CA LYS A 72 -17.19 -0.99 15.12
C LYS A 72 -16.53 0.39 15.05
N ILE A 73 -15.43 0.53 15.78
CA ILE A 73 -14.57 1.71 15.78
C ILE A 73 -13.25 1.33 15.15
N VAL A 74 -12.81 2.10 14.16
CA VAL A 74 -11.53 1.91 13.46
C VAL A 74 -10.70 3.18 13.65
N PHE A 75 -9.57 3.09 14.36
CA PHE A 75 -8.70 4.24 14.60
C PHE A 75 -7.38 4.09 13.85
N VAL A 76 -7.28 4.74 12.71
CA VAL A 76 -6.04 4.87 11.94
C VAL A 76 -5.24 6.01 12.52
N LYS A 77 -4.10 5.70 13.10
CA LYS A 77 -3.36 6.64 13.96
C LYS A 77 -1.85 6.61 13.68
N PRO A 78 -1.16 7.72 13.92
CA PRO A 78 0.30 7.71 14.03
C PRO A 78 0.72 7.05 15.37
N THR A 79 2.01 6.90 15.55
CA THR A 79 2.56 6.42 16.83
C THR A 79 2.38 7.44 17.96
N GLN A 80 2.27 6.98 19.21
CA GLN A 80 2.32 7.80 20.43
C GLN A 80 1.21 8.87 20.58
N VAL A 81 0.00 8.63 20.06
CA VAL A 81 -1.16 9.53 20.21
C VAL A 81 -2.23 9.03 21.17
N GLY A 82 -1.93 8.01 21.96
CA GLY A 82 -2.81 7.52 23.03
C GLY A 82 -3.89 6.51 22.61
N GLY A 83 -3.78 5.90 21.41
CA GLY A 83 -4.76 4.92 20.94
C GLY A 83 -4.96 3.73 21.87
N THR A 84 -3.87 3.10 22.33
CA THR A 84 -3.92 2.01 23.34
C THR A 84 -4.56 2.49 24.64
N SER A 85 -4.25 3.72 25.10
CA SER A 85 -4.84 4.28 26.32
C SER A 85 -6.35 4.50 26.18
N ALA A 86 -6.84 4.88 25.00
CA ALA A 86 -8.29 4.96 24.74
C ALA A 86 -8.97 3.58 24.85
N MET A 87 -8.34 2.52 24.33
CA MET A 87 -8.82 1.14 24.48
C MET A 87 -8.81 0.68 25.94
N GLU A 88 -7.74 1.00 26.70
CA GLU A 88 -7.64 0.70 28.14
C GLU A 88 -8.75 1.43 28.93
N ASN A 89 -9.03 2.69 28.62
CA ASN A 89 -10.11 3.45 29.24
C ASN A 89 -11.49 2.85 28.90
N ALA A 90 -11.70 2.44 27.65
CA ALA A 90 -12.93 1.74 27.26
C ALA A 90 -13.08 0.42 28.04
N LEU A 91 -12.03 -0.39 28.14
CA LEU A 91 -12.03 -1.62 28.94
C LEU A 91 -12.36 -1.33 30.40
N GLY A 92 -11.72 -0.33 31.01
CA GLY A 92 -11.98 0.06 32.41
C GLY A 92 -13.44 0.47 32.63
N SER A 93 -14.00 1.27 31.74
CA SER A 93 -15.41 1.67 31.77
C SER A 93 -16.36 0.47 31.69
N LEU A 94 -16.04 -0.53 30.84
CA LEU A 94 -16.85 -1.75 30.71
C LEU A 94 -16.80 -2.60 31.97
N ILE A 95 -15.63 -2.82 32.56
CA ILE A 95 -15.49 -3.58 33.83
C ILE A 95 -16.35 -2.95 34.91
N ASP A 96 -16.46 -1.63 34.91
CA ASP A 96 -17.23 -0.93 35.94
C ASP A 96 -18.72 -0.85 35.64
N GLN A 97 -19.10 -0.53 34.41
CA GLN A 97 -20.47 -0.11 34.08
C GLN A 97 -21.30 -1.13 33.26
N ASP A 98 -20.63 -1.94 32.42
CA ASP A 98 -21.32 -2.88 31.51
C ASP A 98 -20.52 -4.18 31.32
N PRO A 99 -20.34 -4.96 32.40
CA PRO A 99 -19.48 -6.13 32.37
C PRO A 99 -20.03 -7.24 31.46
N ALA A 100 -19.16 -7.72 30.55
CA ALA A 100 -19.38 -8.87 29.69
C ALA A 100 -18.03 -9.45 29.23
N PRO A 101 -17.97 -10.69 28.70
CA PRO A 101 -16.70 -11.25 28.23
C PRO A 101 -16.03 -10.35 27.18
N ALA A 102 -14.75 -10.05 27.40
CA ALA A 102 -13.94 -9.22 26.54
C ALA A 102 -12.67 -9.95 26.08
N MET A 103 -12.18 -9.61 24.90
CA MET A 103 -10.89 -10.08 24.38
C MET A 103 -10.06 -8.91 23.90
N PHE A 104 -8.78 -8.90 24.29
CA PHE A 104 -7.79 -7.96 23.82
C PHE A 104 -6.72 -8.72 23.02
N VAL A 105 -6.55 -8.37 21.75
CA VAL A 105 -5.63 -9.05 20.83
C VAL A 105 -4.45 -8.13 20.52
N TYR A 106 -3.25 -8.64 20.71
CA TYR A 106 -1.97 -8.01 20.39
C TYR A 106 -1.25 -8.77 19.28
N PRO A 107 -0.20 -8.22 18.66
CA PRO A 107 0.59 -8.92 17.65
C PRO A 107 1.14 -10.28 18.10
N SER A 108 1.53 -10.42 19.36
CA SER A 108 2.05 -11.68 19.92
C SER A 108 1.63 -11.87 21.39
N ASP A 109 1.65 -13.13 21.85
CA ASP A 109 1.38 -13.47 23.25
C ASP A 109 2.37 -12.80 24.22
N GLU A 110 3.65 -12.71 23.84
CA GLU A 110 4.68 -12.02 24.65
C GLU A 110 4.35 -10.53 24.86
N LEU A 111 3.84 -9.86 23.79
CA LEU A 111 3.43 -8.47 23.90
C LEU A 111 2.17 -8.33 24.76
N ALA A 112 1.23 -9.26 24.65
CA ALA A 112 0.05 -9.32 25.51
C ALA A 112 0.45 -9.42 26.99
N GLU A 113 1.31 -10.38 27.35
CA GLU A 113 1.80 -10.57 28.71
C GLU A 113 2.52 -9.34 29.25
N ARG A 114 3.44 -8.77 28.48
CA ARG A 114 4.16 -7.54 28.86
C ARG A 114 3.20 -6.36 29.07
N THR A 115 2.14 -6.26 28.26
CA THR A 115 1.14 -5.18 28.40
C THR A 115 0.30 -5.36 29.67
N VAL A 116 -0.04 -6.59 30.02
CA VAL A 116 -0.70 -6.87 31.32
C VAL A 116 0.15 -6.37 32.48
N GLU A 117 1.40 -6.79 32.56
CA GLU A 117 2.31 -6.45 33.64
C GLU A 117 2.60 -4.94 33.72
N ALA A 118 2.89 -4.32 32.56
CA ALA A 118 3.34 -2.94 32.54
C ALA A 118 2.23 -1.90 32.54
N LYS A 119 1.01 -2.24 32.08
CA LYS A 119 -0.07 -1.27 31.88
C LYS A 119 -1.39 -1.66 32.56
N LEU A 120 -1.93 -2.87 32.26
CA LEU A 120 -3.28 -3.22 32.70
C LEU A 120 -3.35 -3.49 34.22
N GLU A 121 -2.43 -4.28 34.79
CA GLU A 121 -2.42 -4.50 36.23
C GLU A 121 -2.18 -3.22 37.03
N PRO A 122 -1.21 -2.36 36.72
CA PRO A 122 -1.07 -1.06 37.36
C PRO A 122 -2.34 -0.20 37.27
N MET A 123 -2.98 -0.18 36.07
CA MET A 123 -4.26 0.50 35.92
C MET A 123 -5.34 -0.02 36.83
N ILE A 124 -5.52 -1.34 36.87
CA ILE A 124 -6.55 -2.00 37.69
C ILE A 124 -6.33 -1.70 39.17
N ARG A 125 -5.09 -1.82 39.66
CA ARG A 125 -4.75 -1.60 41.08
C ARG A 125 -4.87 -0.15 41.52
N GLN A 126 -4.57 0.81 40.65
CA GLN A 126 -4.63 2.25 40.93
C GLN A 126 -6.04 2.84 40.80
N CYS A 127 -6.90 2.20 39.99
CA CYS A 127 -8.28 2.63 39.82
C CYS A 127 -9.18 1.94 40.86
N LYS A 128 -9.69 2.68 41.87
CA LYS A 128 -10.53 2.15 42.93
C LYS A 128 -11.73 1.35 42.41
N ALA A 129 -12.44 1.86 41.42
CA ALA A 129 -13.60 1.20 40.82
C ALA A 129 -13.27 -0.18 40.21
N LEU A 130 -12.04 -0.37 39.70
CA LEU A 130 -11.57 -1.63 39.13
C LEU A 130 -10.99 -2.56 40.21
N ALA A 131 -10.19 -2.03 41.12
CA ALA A 131 -9.54 -2.80 42.19
C ALA A 131 -10.57 -3.54 43.07
N GLU A 132 -11.70 -2.91 43.38
CA GLU A 132 -12.79 -3.52 44.16
C GLU A 132 -13.46 -4.73 43.47
N LYS A 133 -13.34 -4.81 42.16
CA LYS A 133 -13.94 -5.87 41.31
C LYS A 133 -12.95 -6.94 40.90
N TYR A 134 -11.64 -6.64 40.96
CA TYR A 134 -10.57 -7.52 40.50
C TYR A 134 -10.40 -8.74 41.42
N ARG A 135 -10.33 -9.92 40.83
CA ARG A 135 -10.11 -11.20 41.53
C ARG A 135 -8.70 -11.70 41.20
N GLU A 136 -7.72 -11.13 41.88
CA GLU A 136 -6.31 -11.39 41.63
C GLU A 136 -5.96 -12.88 41.73
N HIS A 137 -6.40 -13.57 42.80
CA HIS A 137 -6.10 -14.99 43.02
C HIS A 137 -6.73 -15.94 41.96
N ASP A 138 -7.82 -15.50 41.33
CA ASP A 138 -8.51 -16.29 40.31
C ASP A 138 -8.00 -15.97 38.88
N SER A 139 -7.21 -14.91 38.73
CA SER A 139 -6.70 -14.43 37.47
C SER A 139 -5.48 -15.23 37.03
N LYS A 140 -5.34 -15.38 35.71
CA LYS A 140 -4.16 -15.95 35.06
C LYS A 140 -3.49 -14.87 34.21
N ARG A 141 -2.24 -15.10 33.79
CA ARG A 141 -1.41 -14.13 33.06
C ARG A 141 -2.10 -13.55 31.82
N LEU A 142 -2.89 -14.35 31.07
CA LEU A 142 -3.64 -13.95 29.87
C LEU A 142 -5.16 -14.04 30.06
N ALA A 143 -5.66 -14.10 31.29
CA ALA A 143 -7.08 -14.11 31.60
C ALA A 143 -7.35 -13.43 32.94
N LEU A 144 -7.68 -12.14 32.90
CA LEU A 144 -7.96 -11.32 34.06
C LEU A 144 -9.42 -11.49 34.47
N LYS A 145 -9.67 -11.95 35.71
CA LYS A 145 -11.01 -12.18 36.22
C LYS A 145 -11.46 -11.03 37.11
N PHE A 146 -12.65 -10.58 36.85
CA PHE A 146 -13.36 -9.61 37.67
C PHE A 146 -14.62 -10.26 38.26
N ARG A 147 -15.29 -9.57 39.16
CA ARG A 147 -16.50 -10.09 39.82
C ARG A 147 -17.56 -10.57 38.80
N ASP A 148 -17.77 -9.81 37.73
CA ASP A 148 -18.88 -9.99 36.78
C ASP A 148 -18.43 -10.20 35.32
N MET A 149 -17.10 -10.26 35.04
CA MET A 149 -16.58 -10.52 33.71
C MET A 149 -15.18 -11.14 33.70
N ILE A 150 -14.81 -11.65 32.53
CA ILE A 150 -13.45 -12.12 32.24
C ILE A 150 -12.92 -11.34 31.02
N VAL A 151 -11.68 -10.90 31.13
CA VAL A 151 -10.92 -10.28 30.03
C VAL A 151 -9.86 -11.27 29.58
N TYR A 152 -9.99 -11.76 28.35
CA TYR A 152 -9.01 -12.62 27.70
C TYR A 152 -8.00 -11.75 26.96
N LEU A 153 -6.73 -12.12 27.06
CA LEU A 153 -5.66 -11.49 26.29
C LEU A 153 -4.98 -12.56 25.44
N THR A 154 -4.62 -12.24 24.22
CA THR A 154 -4.00 -13.21 23.31
C THR A 154 -3.18 -12.50 22.23
N GLY A 155 -2.20 -13.23 21.69
CA GLY A 155 -1.52 -12.81 20.47
C GLY A 155 -2.27 -13.24 19.23
N ALA A 156 -2.14 -12.44 18.17
CA ALA A 156 -2.67 -12.77 16.86
C ALA A 156 -2.00 -13.99 16.21
N ASN A 157 -0.84 -14.42 16.76
CA ASN A 157 -0.12 -15.63 16.36
C ASN A 157 -0.68 -16.93 16.97
N SER A 158 -1.76 -16.85 17.78
CA SER A 158 -2.40 -17.98 18.47
C SER A 158 -3.83 -18.23 17.96
N PRO A 159 -4.06 -18.83 16.76
CA PRO A 159 -5.39 -19.02 16.17
C PRO A 159 -6.36 -19.79 17.07
N ALA A 160 -5.86 -20.81 17.78
CA ALA A 160 -6.68 -21.59 18.71
C ALA A 160 -7.25 -20.74 19.85
N SER A 161 -6.46 -19.80 20.38
CA SER A 161 -6.92 -18.87 21.43
C SER A 161 -7.95 -17.89 20.89
N LEU A 162 -7.76 -17.37 19.67
CA LEU A 162 -8.71 -16.50 18.98
C LEU A 162 -10.06 -17.18 18.70
N ALA A 163 -10.06 -18.50 18.50
CA ALA A 163 -11.24 -19.26 18.14
C ALA A 163 -12.02 -19.85 19.35
N SER A 164 -11.55 -19.67 20.58
CA SER A 164 -11.97 -20.51 21.72
C SER A 164 -13.23 -20.05 22.44
N THR A 165 -13.55 -18.74 22.51
CA THR A 165 -14.55 -18.21 23.45
C THR A 165 -15.44 -17.15 22.82
N PRO A 166 -16.79 -17.21 23.01
CA PRO A 166 -17.69 -16.12 22.64
C PRO A 166 -17.41 -14.88 23.49
N ILE A 167 -17.32 -13.72 22.84
CA ILE A 167 -17.02 -12.43 23.50
C ILE A 167 -17.98 -11.35 23.00
N ARG A 168 -18.26 -10.36 23.85
CA ARG A 168 -19.05 -9.19 23.48
C ARG A 168 -18.17 -8.02 23.06
N TYR A 169 -17.02 -7.86 23.72
CA TYR A 169 -16.10 -6.74 23.50
C TYR A 169 -14.78 -7.23 22.92
N LEU A 170 -14.42 -6.69 21.78
CA LEU A 170 -13.18 -7.05 21.08
C LEU A 170 -12.32 -5.81 20.88
N PHE A 171 -11.08 -5.89 21.36
CA PHE A 171 -10.05 -4.87 21.17
C PHE A 171 -8.92 -5.46 20.34
N LEU A 172 -8.56 -4.82 19.24
CA LEU A 172 -7.51 -5.23 18.32
C LEU A 172 -6.49 -4.10 18.20
N ASP A 173 -5.34 -4.25 18.85
CA ASP A 173 -4.30 -3.21 18.87
C ASP A 173 -3.15 -3.57 17.93
N GLU A 174 -2.72 -2.60 17.11
CA GLU A 174 -1.65 -2.73 16.12
C GLU A 174 -1.93 -3.83 15.08
N VAL A 175 -3.14 -3.82 14.49
CA VAL A 175 -3.61 -4.89 13.57
C VAL A 175 -2.77 -5.06 12.33
N ASP A 176 -2.10 -4.02 11.84
CA ASP A 176 -1.21 -4.11 10.67
C ASP A 176 0.09 -4.88 10.97
N LYS A 177 0.37 -5.15 12.25
CA LYS A 177 1.48 -6.00 12.70
C LYS A 177 1.07 -7.45 12.95
N PHE A 178 -0.21 -7.79 12.75
CA PHE A 178 -0.68 -9.17 12.87
C PHE A 178 -0.13 -10.04 11.75
N PRO A 179 0.10 -11.35 12.00
CA PRO A 179 0.47 -12.27 10.94
C PRO A 179 -0.64 -12.36 9.90
N GLY A 180 -0.27 -12.53 8.63
CA GLY A 180 -1.23 -12.75 7.56
C GLY A 180 -1.95 -14.10 7.65
N ALA A 181 -3.03 -14.27 6.88
CA ALA A 181 -3.72 -15.54 6.71
C ALA A 181 -2.77 -16.65 6.25
N THR A 182 -3.01 -17.88 6.71
CA THR A 182 -2.25 -19.05 6.27
C THR A 182 -3.13 -19.93 5.36
N LYS A 183 -2.54 -20.93 4.68
CA LYS A 183 -3.32 -21.88 3.87
C LYS A 183 -4.37 -22.68 4.66
N LYS A 184 -4.25 -22.73 6.00
CA LYS A 184 -5.12 -23.53 6.88
C LYS A 184 -6.07 -22.69 7.72
N GLU A 185 -5.78 -21.41 7.93
CA GLU A 185 -6.48 -20.54 8.87
C GLU A 185 -6.78 -19.18 8.21
N ALA A 186 -7.97 -18.64 8.47
CA ALA A 186 -8.31 -17.27 8.10
C ALA A 186 -7.40 -16.25 8.83
N ASP A 187 -7.43 -15.00 8.40
CA ASP A 187 -6.66 -13.96 9.07
C ASP A 187 -7.12 -13.76 10.53
N PRO A 188 -6.22 -13.38 11.44
CA PRO A 188 -6.52 -13.25 12.86
C PRO A 188 -7.63 -12.25 13.19
N VAL A 189 -7.77 -11.17 12.41
CA VAL A 189 -8.82 -10.15 12.61
C VAL A 189 -10.19 -10.77 12.36
N SER A 190 -10.34 -11.49 11.24
CA SER A 190 -11.58 -12.19 10.89
C SER A 190 -11.93 -13.26 11.93
N LEU A 191 -10.94 -14.07 12.37
CA LEU A 191 -11.15 -15.10 13.41
C LEU A 191 -11.67 -14.51 14.72
N ALA A 192 -11.10 -13.38 15.17
CA ALA A 192 -11.51 -12.72 16.40
C ALA A 192 -12.91 -12.10 16.27
N ILE A 193 -13.23 -11.46 15.13
CA ILE A 193 -14.55 -10.86 14.88
C ILE A 193 -15.67 -11.93 14.90
N GLU A 194 -15.40 -13.13 14.37
CA GLU A 194 -16.36 -14.24 14.40
C GLU A 194 -16.84 -14.59 15.83
N ARG A 195 -16.01 -14.38 16.85
CA ARG A 195 -16.36 -14.65 18.27
C ARG A 195 -17.40 -13.69 18.83
N THR A 196 -17.61 -12.55 18.17
CA THR A 196 -18.58 -11.55 18.63
C THR A 196 -19.99 -11.77 18.11
N LYS A 197 -20.21 -12.66 17.15
CA LYS A 197 -21.48 -12.85 16.43
C LYS A 197 -22.69 -13.22 17.32
N THR A 198 -22.47 -13.86 18.45
CA THR A 198 -23.53 -14.24 19.37
C THR A 198 -24.11 -13.07 20.15
N PHE A 199 -23.44 -11.92 20.14
CA PHE A 199 -23.89 -10.73 20.85
C PHE A 199 -24.42 -9.67 19.88
N PHE A 200 -25.70 -9.36 19.93
CA PHE A 200 -26.32 -8.34 19.09
C PHE A 200 -25.82 -6.91 19.40
N ASN A 201 -25.35 -6.70 20.62
CA ASN A 201 -24.79 -5.44 21.13
C ASN A 201 -23.25 -5.49 21.29
N ARG A 202 -22.59 -6.22 20.41
CA ARG A 202 -21.13 -6.33 20.36
C ARG A 202 -20.48 -4.98 20.09
N LYS A 203 -19.25 -4.82 20.56
CA LYS A 203 -18.39 -3.67 20.27
C LYS A 203 -17.01 -4.13 19.84
N ILE A 204 -16.50 -3.56 18.77
CA ILE A 204 -15.19 -3.86 18.22
C ILE A 204 -14.40 -2.56 18.13
N PHE A 205 -13.22 -2.53 18.71
CA PHE A 205 -12.31 -1.40 18.61
C PHE A 205 -10.98 -1.85 17.99
N MET A 206 -10.71 -1.38 16.78
CA MET A 206 -9.48 -1.63 16.04
C MET A 206 -8.63 -0.37 16.02
N ALA A 207 -7.34 -0.48 16.33
CA ALA A 207 -6.39 0.62 16.16
C ALA A 207 -5.07 0.11 15.58
N SER A 208 -4.46 0.90 14.73
CA SER A 208 -3.11 0.64 14.21
C SER A 208 -2.52 1.87 13.53
N THR A 209 -1.21 1.90 13.47
CA THR A 209 -0.47 2.64 12.47
C THR A 209 -0.58 1.89 11.15
N PRO A 210 -0.98 2.54 10.03
CA PRO A 210 -1.12 1.85 8.75
C PRO A 210 0.27 1.51 8.18
N THR A 211 0.35 0.39 7.45
CA THR A 211 1.57 -0.01 6.74
C THR A 211 1.42 0.13 5.23
N LEU A 212 0.50 -0.61 4.64
CA LEU A 212 0.20 -0.63 3.21
C LEU A 212 -1.30 -0.36 2.99
N LYS A 213 -1.70 0.05 1.79
CA LYS A 213 -3.13 0.16 1.43
C LYS A 213 -3.89 -1.16 1.59
N THR A 214 -3.21 -2.28 1.41
CA THR A 214 -3.76 -3.62 1.59
C THR A 214 -3.75 -4.09 3.04
N GLY A 215 -3.22 -3.28 3.96
CA GLY A 215 -3.17 -3.57 5.40
C GLY A 215 -4.56 -3.63 6.05
N PRO A 216 -4.72 -4.43 7.12
CA PRO A 216 -6.02 -4.63 7.76
C PRO A 216 -6.68 -3.35 8.24
N ILE A 217 -5.90 -2.41 8.82
CA ILE A 217 -6.47 -1.17 9.35
C ILE A 217 -6.95 -0.25 8.24
N TRP A 218 -6.21 -0.16 7.11
CA TRP A 218 -6.60 0.69 6.00
C TRP A 218 -7.82 0.15 5.28
N LYS A 219 -7.89 -1.16 5.04
CA LYS A 219 -9.11 -1.81 4.53
C LYS A 219 -10.31 -1.58 5.43
N ALA A 220 -10.15 -1.75 6.75
CA ALA A 220 -11.24 -1.51 7.70
C ALA A 220 -11.72 -0.05 7.69
N LYS A 221 -10.83 0.93 7.43
CA LYS A 221 -11.17 2.33 7.23
C LYS A 221 -11.98 2.54 5.94
N GLU A 222 -11.55 1.95 4.82
CA GLU A 222 -12.24 2.07 3.53
C GLU A 222 -13.63 1.42 3.55
N GLU A 223 -13.78 0.30 4.26
CA GLU A 223 -15.05 -0.43 4.43
C GLU A 223 -15.99 0.21 5.46
N ALA A 224 -15.53 1.16 6.28
CA ALA A 224 -16.34 1.77 7.32
C ALA A 224 -17.51 2.59 6.73
N ASP A 225 -18.67 2.53 7.41
CA ASP A 225 -19.89 3.25 7.02
C ASP A 225 -19.71 4.77 7.07
N ALA A 226 -18.88 5.26 8.00
CA ALA A 226 -18.50 6.65 8.10
C ALA A 226 -17.00 6.80 8.36
N GLU A 227 -16.40 7.81 7.75
CA GLU A 227 -15.03 8.24 7.98
C GLU A 227 -15.01 9.65 8.52
N LYS A 228 -14.26 9.86 9.60
CA LYS A 228 -14.13 11.15 10.28
C LYS A 228 -12.67 11.57 10.36
N HIS A 229 -12.42 12.85 10.09
CA HIS A 229 -11.14 13.52 10.30
C HIS A 229 -11.27 14.58 11.39
N TYR A 230 -10.15 14.86 12.09
CA TYR A 230 -10.16 15.87 13.15
C TYR A 230 -9.85 17.24 12.58
N PHE A 231 -10.78 18.19 12.76
CA PHE A 231 -10.65 19.57 12.33
C PHE A 231 -10.46 20.48 13.53
N VAL A 232 -9.59 21.45 13.39
CA VAL A 232 -9.27 22.44 14.43
C VAL A 232 -9.49 23.86 13.91
N PRO A 233 -10.00 24.80 14.74
CA PRO A 233 -10.17 26.16 14.29
C PRO A 233 -8.81 26.87 14.18
N CYS A 234 -8.60 27.62 13.09
CA CYS A 234 -7.45 28.50 12.96
C CYS A 234 -7.54 29.63 13.99
N PRO A 235 -6.48 29.94 14.76
CA PRO A 235 -6.52 30.98 15.81
C PRO A 235 -6.68 32.39 15.24
N HIS A 236 -6.45 32.60 13.94
CA HIS A 236 -6.52 33.91 13.28
C HIS A 236 -7.84 34.14 12.57
N CYS A 237 -8.32 33.20 11.76
CA CYS A 237 -9.57 33.39 10.98
C CYS A 237 -10.76 32.60 11.52
N GLY A 238 -10.57 31.69 12.47
CA GLY A 238 -11.63 30.85 13.04
C GLY A 238 -12.11 29.71 12.14
N GLU A 239 -11.62 29.61 10.89
CA GLU A 239 -12.01 28.53 9.97
C GLU A 239 -11.53 27.18 10.48
N PHE A 240 -12.39 26.16 10.39
CA PHE A 240 -12.02 24.80 10.77
C PHE A 240 -11.19 24.13 9.67
N ILE A 241 -9.94 23.85 9.98
CA ILE A 241 -8.95 23.29 9.07
C ILE A 241 -8.52 21.90 9.50
N GLU A 242 -8.28 21.02 8.53
CA GLU A 242 -7.57 19.78 8.73
C GLU A 242 -6.07 20.03 8.69
N LEU A 243 -5.30 19.56 9.69
CA LEU A 243 -3.86 19.76 9.71
C LEU A 243 -3.17 18.83 8.71
N LYS A 244 -2.51 19.41 7.70
CA LYS A 244 -1.81 18.70 6.61
C LYS A 244 -0.32 18.98 6.66
N PHE A 245 0.49 17.93 6.46
CA PHE A 245 1.95 18.07 6.45
C PHE A 245 2.45 19.10 5.42
N ALA A 246 1.82 19.18 4.24
CA ALA A 246 2.17 20.14 3.20
C ALA A 246 2.07 21.61 3.64
N GLN A 247 1.40 21.92 4.75
CA GLN A 247 1.25 23.26 5.32
C GLN A 247 2.37 23.61 6.33
N ILE A 248 3.21 22.66 6.71
CA ILE A 248 4.43 22.98 7.47
C ILE A 248 5.41 23.63 6.50
N LYS A 249 5.88 24.83 6.86
CA LYS A 249 6.83 25.62 6.07
C LYS A 249 8.07 25.91 6.89
N TRP A 250 9.21 25.92 6.22
CA TRP A 250 10.52 26.25 6.77
C TRP A 250 11.34 27.01 5.72
N PRO A 251 12.41 27.74 6.11
CA PRO A 251 13.26 28.48 5.17
C PRO A 251 13.92 27.56 4.14
N SER A 252 14.28 28.15 2.99
CA SER A 252 15.04 27.45 1.96
C SER A 252 16.48 27.13 2.41
N LYS A 253 17.17 26.25 1.69
CA LYS A 253 18.58 25.96 1.95
C LYS A 253 19.48 27.16 1.65
N ASP A 254 19.07 28.03 0.73
CA ASP A 254 19.82 29.23 0.34
C ASP A 254 19.69 30.31 1.41
N ASP A 255 18.53 30.40 2.10
CA ASP A 255 18.33 31.38 3.18
C ASP A 255 18.98 30.92 4.50
N VAL A 256 18.88 29.65 4.84
CA VAL A 256 19.44 29.03 6.05
C VAL A 256 20.10 27.71 5.66
N PRO A 257 21.46 27.67 5.54
CA PRO A 257 22.18 26.48 5.10
C PRO A 257 22.08 25.30 6.07
N ASP A 258 22.02 25.55 7.37
CA ASP A 258 21.97 24.51 8.40
C ASP A 258 20.57 23.85 8.44
N GLN A 259 20.55 22.51 8.34
CA GLN A 259 19.32 21.75 8.29
C GLN A 259 18.59 21.72 9.65
N ALA A 260 19.33 21.69 10.76
CA ALA A 260 18.71 21.64 12.09
C ALA A 260 18.08 22.98 12.43
N GLU A 261 18.76 24.09 12.07
CA GLU A 261 18.25 25.45 12.23
C GLU A 261 16.97 25.65 11.40
N ARG A 262 16.96 25.22 10.13
CA ARG A 262 15.73 25.25 9.29
C ARG A 262 14.56 24.49 9.93
N ALA A 263 14.84 23.33 10.51
CA ALA A 263 13.79 22.55 11.16
C ALA A 263 13.22 23.27 12.39
N GLU A 264 14.07 23.92 13.20
CA GLU A 264 13.59 24.67 14.38
C GLU A 264 12.75 25.90 13.99
N MET A 265 12.96 26.46 12.79
CA MET A 265 12.16 27.57 12.26
C MET A 265 10.85 27.12 11.59
N ALA A 266 10.53 25.83 11.60
CA ALA A 266 9.32 25.31 10.96
C ALA A 266 8.07 25.81 11.68
N THR A 267 7.10 26.28 10.89
CA THR A 267 5.79 26.76 11.33
C THR A 267 4.69 26.18 10.46
N TYR A 268 3.46 26.20 10.95
CA TYR A 268 2.30 25.79 10.16
C TYR A 268 1.65 27.03 9.51
N VAL A 269 1.33 26.95 8.24
CA VAL A 269 0.63 28.03 7.50
C VAL A 269 -0.81 27.62 7.27
N CYS A 270 -1.74 28.44 7.74
CA CYS A 270 -3.18 28.19 7.56
C CYS A 270 -3.54 28.16 6.07
N GLN A 271 -4.18 27.08 5.61
CA GLN A 271 -4.59 26.94 4.22
C GLN A 271 -5.75 27.88 3.82
N ALA A 272 -6.48 28.45 4.79
CA ALA A 272 -7.60 29.35 4.55
C ALA A 272 -7.18 30.81 4.48
N CYS A 273 -6.34 31.29 5.42
CA CYS A 273 -5.98 32.71 5.51
C CYS A 273 -4.50 33.01 5.29
N GLY A 274 -3.63 31.99 5.18
CA GLY A 274 -2.18 32.17 5.00
C GLY A 274 -1.42 32.64 6.25
N CYS A 275 -2.07 32.82 7.39
CA CYS A 275 -1.42 33.23 8.63
C CYS A 275 -0.55 32.10 9.22
N ILE A 276 0.52 32.49 9.90
CA ILE A 276 1.43 31.58 10.59
C ILE A 276 0.78 31.13 11.92
N ILE A 277 0.77 29.83 12.15
CA ILE A 277 0.34 29.19 13.37
C ILE A 277 1.56 28.56 14.05
N THR A 278 1.72 28.76 15.34
CA THR A 278 2.85 28.27 16.13
C THR A 278 2.43 27.12 17.06
N ASP A 279 3.43 26.40 17.62
CA ASP A 279 3.14 25.34 18.61
C ASP A 279 2.43 25.87 19.88
N ARG A 280 2.50 27.18 20.18
CA ARG A 280 1.80 27.80 21.31
C ARG A 280 0.28 27.80 21.10
N ASP A 281 -0.16 27.90 19.87
CA ASP A 281 -1.58 27.94 19.49
C ASP A 281 -2.20 26.55 19.50
N LYS A 282 -1.36 25.51 19.32
CA LYS A 282 -1.78 24.13 19.11
C LYS A 282 -2.69 23.57 20.20
N ALA A 283 -2.35 23.80 21.47
CA ALA A 283 -3.15 23.29 22.59
C ALA A 283 -4.59 23.82 22.59
N ALA A 284 -4.77 25.12 22.36
CA ALA A 284 -6.10 25.76 22.27
C ALA A 284 -6.86 25.28 21.03
N MET A 285 -6.20 25.17 19.89
CA MET A 285 -6.78 24.64 18.65
C MET A 285 -7.27 23.20 18.84
N LEU A 286 -6.48 22.33 19.47
CA LEU A 286 -6.85 20.94 19.72
C LEU A 286 -8.07 20.85 20.65
N GLN A 287 -8.13 21.65 21.72
CA GLN A 287 -9.27 21.66 22.65
C GLN A 287 -10.57 22.12 22.00
N ALA A 288 -10.49 23.07 21.06
CA ALA A 288 -11.64 23.57 20.30
C ALA A 288 -11.92 22.74 19.02
N GLY A 289 -11.11 21.72 18.76
CA GLY A 289 -11.24 20.82 17.62
C GLY A 289 -12.45 19.89 17.71
N ARG A 290 -12.83 19.34 16.57
CA ARG A 290 -13.95 18.39 16.47
C ARG A 290 -13.74 17.41 15.31
N TRP A 291 -14.27 16.21 15.46
CA TRP A 291 -14.37 15.25 14.38
C TRP A 291 -15.46 15.67 13.39
N GLN A 292 -15.14 15.64 12.11
CA GLN A 292 -16.10 15.89 11.04
C GLN A 292 -16.15 14.70 10.09
N ILE A 293 -17.34 14.38 9.61
CA ILE A 293 -17.56 13.32 8.63
C ILE A 293 -17.03 13.80 7.28
N VAL A 294 -16.07 13.08 6.71
CA VAL A 294 -15.53 13.32 5.36
C VAL A 294 -16.11 12.37 4.33
N ARG A 295 -16.56 11.19 4.77
CA ARG A 295 -17.25 10.19 3.94
C ARG A 295 -18.29 9.45 4.78
N GLN A 296 -19.47 9.23 4.21
CA GLN A 296 -20.53 8.43 4.84
C GLN A 296 -21.32 7.70 3.75
N THR A 297 -21.52 6.38 3.92
CA THR A 297 -22.19 5.52 2.96
C THR A 297 -23.63 5.17 3.37
N THR A 298 -23.97 5.30 4.66
CA THR A 298 -25.28 4.97 5.20
C THR A 298 -25.82 6.09 6.10
N THR A 299 -27.14 6.19 6.27
CA THR A 299 -27.78 7.18 7.15
C THR A 299 -27.57 6.90 8.64
N THR A 300 -27.35 5.64 9.01
CA THR A 300 -27.12 5.18 10.39
C THR A 300 -25.83 4.35 10.44
N PRO A 301 -24.65 4.98 10.50
CA PRO A 301 -23.38 4.26 10.46
C PRO A 301 -23.21 3.40 11.72
N LYS A 302 -22.93 2.11 11.54
CA LYS A 302 -22.57 1.18 12.61
C LYS A 302 -21.07 1.03 12.76
N SER A 303 -20.32 1.27 11.68
CA SER A 303 -18.86 1.29 11.68
C SER A 303 -18.36 2.70 11.39
N VAL A 304 -17.49 3.21 12.28
CA VAL A 304 -16.94 4.56 12.19
C VAL A 304 -15.42 4.49 12.20
N ALA A 305 -14.81 5.03 11.15
CA ALA A 305 -13.36 5.18 11.06
C ALA A 305 -12.94 6.60 11.45
N TYR A 306 -11.90 6.69 12.27
CA TYR A 306 -11.25 7.93 12.69
C TYR A 306 -9.83 7.92 12.13
N TRP A 307 -9.44 9.00 11.48
CA TRP A 307 -8.08 9.18 10.96
C TRP A 307 -7.47 10.49 11.43
N MET A 308 -6.21 10.45 11.83
CA MET A 308 -5.42 11.62 12.17
C MET A 308 -3.92 11.34 12.01
N ASN A 309 -3.13 12.39 11.82
CA ASN A 309 -1.67 12.34 11.75
C ASN A 309 -0.99 12.94 13.01
N THR A 310 0.35 12.92 13.05
CA THR A 310 1.12 13.41 14.21
C THR A 310 0.99 14.92 14.47
N LEU A 311 0.54 15.71 13.50
CA LEU A 311 0.36 17.16 13.70
C LEU A 311 -0.62 17.46 14.84
N TYR A 312 -1.52 16.55 15.14
CA TYR A 312 -2.47 16.65 16.25
C TYR A 312 -1.91 16.20 17.61
N SER A 313 -0.70 15.61 17.65
CA SER A 313 -0.10 15.22 18.93
C SER A 313 0.28 16.44 19.77
N PRO A 314 -0.17 16.57 21.02
CA PRO A 314 0.25 17.65 21.90
C PRO A 314 1.71 17.49 22.36
N PHE A 315 2.31 16.33 22.13
CA PHE A 315 3.67 15.99 22.56
C PHE A 315 4.74 16.23 21.48
N THR A 316 4.32 16.60 20.25
CA THR A 316 5.21 16.75 19.11
C THR A 316 5.08 18.16 18.53
N ARG A 317 6.18 18.87 18.33
CA ARG A 317 6.21 20.21 17.74
C ARG A 317 6.25 20.15 16.21
N PHE A 318 5.88 21.23 15.54
CA PHE A 318 6.04 21.35 14.08
C PHE A 318 7.50 21.22 13.64
N SER A 319 8.44 21.74 14.46
CA SER A 319 9.86 21.59 14.24
C SER A 319 10.33 20.13 14.30
N ASP A 320 9.78 19.31 15.20
CA ASP A 320 10.15 17.89 15.31
C ASP A 320 9.72 17.12 14.06
N ILE A 321 8.51 17.41 13.53
CA ILE A 321 7.99 16.80 12.30
C ILE A 321 8.84 17.20 11.09
N ALA A 322 9.19 18.50 10.98
CA ALA A 322 10.04 19.00 9.91
C ALA A 322 11.44 18.36 9.95
N ARG A 323 12.05 18.24 11.15
CA ARG A 323 13.34 17.60 11.35
C ARG A 323 13.34 16.15 10.91
N GLU A 324 12.32 15.39 11.30
CA GLU A 324 12.20 13.98 10.92
C GLU A 324 12.02 13.81 9.42
N PHE A 325 11.18 14.64 8.79
CA PHE A 325 11.02 14.62 7.33
C PHE A 325 12.33 14.96 6.61
N MET A 326 13.05 16.01 7.03
CA MET A 326 14.32 16.41 6.42
C MET A 326 15.38 15.31 6.54
N ARG A 327 15.34 14.52 7.62
CA ARG A 327 16.20 13.35 7.80
C ARG A 327 15.79 12.20 6.87
N ALA A 328 14.49 12.03 6.66
CA ALA A 328 13.93 10.86 5.99
C ALA A 328 13.83 11.03 4.46
N LYS A 329 13.68 12.25 3.94
CA LYS A 329 13.28 12.53 2.55
C LYS A 329 14.16 11.89 1.47
N ASP A 330 15.46 11.70 1.76
CA ASP A 330 16.45 11.19 0.82
C ASP A 330 16.71 9.67 1.00
N ASP A 331 16.13 9.06 2.04
CA ASP A 331 16.26 7.65 2.37
C ASP A 331 14.88 6.96 2.28
N PRO A 332 14.67 6.01 1.36
CA PRO A 332 13.37 5.35 1.16
C PRO A 332 12.84 4.62 2.41
N GLU A 333 13.70 4.00 3.23
CA GLU A 333 13.27 3.27 4.43
C GLU A 333 12.83 4.24 5.53
N LEU A 334 13.59 5.31 5.73
CA LEU A 334 13.24 6.36 6.68
C LEU A 334 11.97 7.10 6.23
N LEU A 335 11.83 7.38 4.93
CA LEU A 335 10.65 8.03 4.37
C LEU A 335 9.41 7.14 4.52
N HIS A 336 9.54 5.84 4.28
CA HIS A 336 8.48 4.86 4.53
C HIS A 336 8.01 4.93 6.00
N ASN A 337 8.97 4.89 6.94
CA ASN A 337 8.64 5.02 8.37
C ASN A 337 7.97 6.37 8.68
N PHE A 338 8.44 7.47 8.08
CA PHE A 338 7.83 8.79 8.28
C PHE A 338 6.38 8.82 7.80
N VAL A 339 6.09 8.32 6.59
CA VAL A 339 4.74 8.27 6.05
C VAL A 339 3.81 7.44 6.93
N ASN A 340 4.22 6.24 7.32
CA ASN A 340 3.38 5.36 8.12
C ASN A 340 3.22 5.84 9.57
N SER A 341 4.35 6.15 10.24
CA SER A 341 4.36 6.37 11.70
C SER A 341 4.04 7.80 12.10
N TRP A 342 4.30 8.80 11.21
CA TRP A 342 4.06 10.20 11.51
C TRP A 342 2.84 10.75 10.78
N LEU A 343 2.64 10.39 9.49
CA LEU A 343 1.49 10.87 8.74
C LEU A 343 0.27 9.97 8.90
N ALA A 344 0.43 8.75 9.41
CA ALA A 344 -0.61 7.73 9.47
C ALA A 344 -1.22 7.45 8.09
N GLU A 345 -0.39 7.44 7.08
CA GLU A 345 -0.72 7.12 5.69
C GLU A 345 -0.07 5.80 5.29
N PRO A 346 -0.71 4.99 4.44
CA PRO A 346 -0.11 3.77 3.93
C PRO A 346 1.02 4.10 2.96
N TRP A 347 2.13 3.35 3.05
CA TRP A 347 3.22 3.51 2.11
C TRP A 347 2.82 3.09 0.70
N GLU A 348 3.13 3.93 -0.26
CA GLU A 348 3.04 3.62 -1.67
C GLU A 348 4.39 3.92 -2.34
N ASP A 349 4.95 2.97 -3.04
CA ASP A 349 6.16 3.22 -3.81
C ASP A 349 5.81 4.04 -5.07
N THR A 350 5.86 5.37 -4.92
CA THR A 350 5.54 6.31 -6.00
C THR A 350 6.52 6.24 -7.17
N LYS A 351 7.72 5.67 -6.99
CA LYS A 351 8.69 5.48 -8.08
C LYS A 351 8.21 4.47 -9.13
N LEU A 352 7.22 3.63 -8.79
CA LEU A 352 6.66 2.61 -9.67
C LEU A 352 5.30 3.01 -10.27
N LYS A 353 4.77 4.20 -9.94
CA LYS A 353 3.53 4.71 -10.57
C LYS A 353 3.81 5.26 -11.97
N THR A 354 3.06 4.79 -12.95
CA THR A 354 2.94 5.37 -14.29
C THR A 354 1.57 6.05 -14.40
N ASN A 355 1.47 7.10 -15.20
CA ASN A 355 0.21 7.75 -15.52
C ASN A 355 0.13 8.06 -17.04
N ALA A 356 -1.07 8.32 -17.54
CA ALA A 356 -1.30 8.62 -18.95
C ALA A 356 -0.49 9.83 -19.43
N GLU A 357 -0.32 10.87 -18.61
CA GLU A 357 0.49 12.05 -18.94
C GLU A 357 1.94 11.67 -19.23
N MET A 358 2.53 10.73 -18.47
CA MET A 358 3.88 10.24 -18.72
C MET A 358 4.01 9.56 -20.09
N VAL A 359 2.99 8.83 -20.55
CA VAL A 359 2.95 8.23 -21.91
C VAL A 359 2.88 9.33 -22.95
N MET A 360 2.02 10.33 -22.75
CA MET A 360 1.88 11.45 -23.69
C MET A 360 3.16 12.29 -23.80
N GLU A 361 3.93 12.45 -22.70
CA GLU A 361 5.25 13.06 -22.73
C GLU A 361 6.29 12.26 -23.53
N ARG A 362 6.03 11.00 -23.83
CA ARG A 362 6.90 10.12 -24.64
C ARG A 362 6.56 10.15 -26.13
N GLN A 363 5.61 11.00 -26.58
CA GLN A 363 5.34 11.20 -27.99
C GLN A 363 6.60 11.72 -28.72
N THR A 364 6.74 11.29 -29.98
CA THR A 364 7.79 11.74 -30.90
C THR A 364 7.16 12.52 -32.05
N GLU A 365 7.94 13.05 -32.98
CA GLU A 365 7.43 13.68 -34.20
C GLU A 365 7.08 12.67 -35.30
N VAL A 366 7.33 11.36 -35.08
CA VAL A 366 7.06 10.31 -36.09
C VAL A 366 5.58 9.96 -36.06
N PRO A 367 4.85 10.07 -37.20
CA PRO A 367 3.44 9.72 -37.27
C PRO A 367 3.20 8.23 -37.08
N ALA A 368 1.95 7.87 -36.75
CA ALA A 368 1.51 6.47 -36.79
C ALA A 368 1.78 5.82 -38.15
N TRP A 369 2.03 4.53 -38.15
CA TRP A 369 2.36 3.75 -39.37
C TRP A 369 3.65 4.16 -40.05
N SER A 370 4.52 4.91 -39.40
CA SER A 370 5.83 5.32 -39.90
C SER A 370 6.93 4.83 -38.99
N LEU A 371 8.09 4.51 -39.57
CA LEU A 371 9.22 3.98 -38.78
C LEU A 371 10.23 5.08 -38.45
N PRO A 372 10.73 5.10 -37.20
CA PRO A 372 11.92 5.87 -36.87
C PRO A 372 13.14 5.41 -37.68
N ALA A 373 14.04 6.33 -38.01
CA ALA A 373 15.24 6.03 -38.81
C ALA A 373 16.21 5.02 -38.15
N TRP A 374 16.15 4.86 -36.85
CA TRP A 374 16.96 3.93 -36.07
C TRP A 374 16.36 2.52 -35.96
N THR A 375 15.23 2.23 -36.60
CA THR A 375 14.54 0.94 -36.54
C THR A 375 15.41 -0.18 -37.10
N LYS A 376 15.59 -1.25 -36.32
CA LYS A 376 16.31 -2.46 -36.73
C LYS A 376 15.46 -3.73 -36.68
N LEU A 377 14.34 -3.66 -35.92
CA LEU A 377 13.49 -4.81 -35.66
C LEU A 377 12.06 -4.31 -35.42
N LEU A 378 11.06 -5.06 -35.93
CA LEU A 378 9.63 -4.83 -35.65
C LEU A 378 9.02 -6.02 -34.97
N THR A 379 8.27 -5.78 -33.86
CA THR A 379 7.55 -6.83 -33.18
C THR A 379 6.09 -6.48 -32.96
N GLY A 380 5.26 -7.53 -32.87
CA GLY A 380 3.84 -7.42 -32.56
C GLY A 380 3.51 -8.03 -31.21
N GLY A 381 2.51 -7.47 -30.54
CA GLY A 381 1.85 -8.06 -29.38
C GLY A 381 0.35 -8.06 -29.58
N ILE A 382 -0.31 -9.19 -29.31
CA ILE A 382 -1.74 -9.38 -29.57
C ILE A 382 -2.38 -9.96 -28.33
N ASP A 383 -3.37 -9.26 -27.78
CA ASP A 383 -4.20 -9.69 -26.68
C ASP A 383 -5.58 -10.11 -27.20
N VAL A 384 -5.98 -11.35 -26.92
CA VAL A 384 -7.20 -11.97 -27.46
C VAL A 384 -8.30 -11.90 -26.42
N GLN A 385 -9.40 -11.22 -26.76
CA GLN A 385 -10.59 -11.11 -25.94
C GLN A 385 -11.79 -11.82 -26.60
N GLU A 386 -12.90 -11.94 -25.88
CA GLU A 386 -14.10 -12.65 -26.35
C GLU A 386 -14.66 -12.07 -27.66
N ASN A 387 -14.68 -10.73 -27.79
CA ASN A 387 -15.35 -10.03 -28.90
C ASN A 387 -14.42 -9.27 -29.84
N CYS A 388 -13.15 -9.08 -29.49
CA CYS A 388 -12.17 -8.35 -30.31
C CYS A 388 -10.74 -8.76 -29.93
N LEU A 389 -9.79 -8.34 -30.76
CA LEU A 389 -8.37 -8.51 -30.51
C LEU A 389 -7.71 -7.13 -30.44
N TYR A 390 -6.96 -6.89 -29.36
CA TYR A 390 -6.09 -5.72 -29.25
C TYR A 390 -4.72 -6.06 -29.81
N TRP A 391 -4.09 -5.10 -30.44
CA TRP A 391 -2.78 -5.31 -31.03
C TRP A 391 -1.90 -4.07 -30.96
N VAL A 392 -0.60 -4.30 -30.93
CA VAL A 392 0.46 -3.27 -30.97
C VAL A 392 1.54 -3.71 -31.90
N ILE A 393 2.09 -2.77 -32.70
CA ILE A 393 3.33 -2.92 -33.46
C ILE A 393 4.37 -1.98 -32.88
N ARG A 394 5.55 -2.50 -32.53
CA ARG A 394 6.62 -1.73 -31.90
C ARG A 394 7.94 -1.87 -32.64
N ALA A 395 8.58 -0.73 -32.92
CA ALA A 395 9.93 -0.66 -33.50
C ALA A 395 10.99 -0.69 -32.41
N TRP A 396 12.10 -1.37 -32.67
CA TRP A 396 13.23 -1.54 -31.77
C TRP A 396 14.55 -1.17 -32.43
N GLY A 397 15.44 -0.56 -31.66
CA GLY A 397 16.79 -0.21 -32.07
C GLY A 397 17.80 -0.53 -30.97
N ASP A 398 19.00 0.05 -31.05
CA ASP A 398 20.09 -0.19 -30.13
C ASP A 398 19.69 0.15 -28.68
N PHE A 399 20.29 -0.57 -27.72
CA PHE A 399 20.05 -0.42 -26.27
C PHE A 399 18.58 -0.64 -25.86
N MET A 400 17.82 -1.39 -26.67
CA MET A 400 16.36 -1.55 -26.50
C MET A 400 15.60 -0.21 -26.57
N THR A 401 16.09 0.74 -27.34
CA THR A 401 15.31 1.93 -27.71
C THR A 401 14.08 1.46 -28.46
N SER A 402 12.90 1.91 -28.10
CA SER A 402 11.68 1.43 -28.73
C SER A 402 10.63 2.51 -28.89
N GLN A 403 9.81 2.36 -29.93
CA GLN A 403 8.70 3.25 -30.23
C GLN A 403 7.50 2.44 -30.72
N ASN A 404 6.31 2.73 -30.14
CA ASN A 404 5.06 2.26 -30.70
C ASN A 404 4.87 2.84 -32.09
N VAL A 405 4.68 1.99 -33.09
CA VAL A 405 4.47 2.36 -34.52
C VAL A 405 2.99 2.52 -34.81
N ALA A 406 2.20 1.58 -34.31
CA ALA A 406 0.74 1.59 -34.42
C ALA A 406 0.12 0.67 -33.38
N HIS A 407 -1.11 0.94 -33.03
CA HIS A 407 -1.94 0.11 -32.14
C HIS A 407 -3.40 0.22 -32.56
N GLY A 408 -4.22 -0.72 -32.09
CA GLY A 408 -5.65 -0.69 -32.39
C GLY A 408 -6.37 -1.96 -32.00
N GLN A 409 -7.60 -2.05 -32.45
CA GLN A 409 -8.47 -3.22 -32.24
C GLN A 409 -8.75 -3.87 -33.61
N ALA A 410 -8.95 -5.16 -33.62
CA ALA A 410 -9.37 -5.94 -34.79
C ALA A 410 -10.54 -6.85 -34.43
N LEU A 411 -11.46 -7.07 -35.33
CA LEU A 411 -12.64 -7.89 -35.13
C LEU A 411 -12.45 -9.37 -35.51
N SER A 412 -11.31 -9.68 -36.16
CA SER A 412 -11.03 -11.05 -36.58
C SER A 412 -9.52 -11.34 -36.68
N MET A 413 -9.16 -12.62 -36.60
CA MET A 413 -7.79 -13.11 -36.83
C MET A 413 -7.26 -12.74 -38.23
N ALA A 414 -8.11 -12.78 -39.28
CA ALA A 414 -7.74 -12.39 -40.64
C ALA A 414 -7.40 -10.89 -40.74
N GLU A 415 -8.02 -10.05 -39.94
CA GLU A 415 -7.67 -8.63 -39.88
C GLU A 415 -6.31 -8.43 -39.19
N VAL A 416 -6.04 -9.14 -38.09
CA VAL A 416 -4.72 -9.13 -37.43
C VAL A 416 -3.62 -9.60 -38.36
N GLU A 417 -3.85 -10.67 -39.12
CA GLU A 417 -2.91 -11.16 -40.12
C GLU A 417 -2.55 -10.07 -41.15
N ARG A 418 -3.55 -9.38 -41.70
CA ARG A 418 -3.35 -8.28 -42.63
C ARG A 418 -2.56 -7.11 -42.06
N ILE A 419 -2.86 -6.76 -40.77
CA ILE A 419 -2.19 -5.68 -40.04
C ILE A 419 -0.72 -6.03 -39.80
N MET A 420 -0.43 -7.21 -39.27
CA MET A 420 0.93 -7.62 -38.94
C MET A 420 1.82 -7.84 -40.16
N ASN A 421 1.23 -8.19 -41.31
CA ASN A 421 1.93 -8.35 -42.59
C ASN A 421 1.94 -7.06 -43.44
N THR A 422 1.69 -5.89 -42.82
CA THR A 422 1.84 -4.60 -43.49
C THR A 422 3.31 -4.32 -43.78
N GLU A 423 3.63 -3.94 -45.03
CA GLU A 423 4.98 -3.49 -45.40
C GLU A 423 5.22 -2.05 -44.96
N PHE A 424 6.30 -1.85 -44.24
CA PHE A 424 6.79 -0.53 -43.83
C PHE A 424 8.02 -0.15 -44.64
N SER A 425 8.14 1.12 -45.01
CA SER A 425 9.31 1.66 -45.70
C SER A 425 10.31 2.25 -44.67
N LEU A 426 11.55 1.82 -44.76
CA LEU A 426 12.65 2.44 -44.03
C LEU A 426 13.12 3.71 -44.79
N PRO A 427 13.74 4.68 -44.07
CA PRO A 427 14.27 5.90 -44.73
C PRO A 427 15.32 5.65 -45.78
N ASP A 428 16.02 4.51 -45.74
CA ASP A 428 17.01 4.07 -46.74
C ASP A 428 16.38 3.37 -47.98
N GLY A 429 15.04 3.26 -48.03
CA GLY A 429 14.29 2.63 -49.10
C GLY A 429 14.08 1.12 -48.95
N GLY A 430 14.58 0.53 -47.86
CA GLY A 430 14.29 -0.86 -47.50
C GLY A 430 12.82 -1.05 -47.09
N LYS A 431 12.31 -2.26 -47.28
CA LYS A 431 10.98 -2.67 -46.84
C LYS A 431 11.12 -3.70 -45.72
N VAL A 432 10.35 -3.53 -44.66
CA VAL A 432 10.30 -4.43 -43.49
C VAL A 432 8.87 -4.70 -43.08
N MET A 433 8.63 -5.86 -42.46
CA MET A 433 7.37 -6.26 -41.87
C MET A 433 7.63 -6.63 -40.40
N VAL A 434 6.61 -7.01 -39.67
CA VAL A 434 6.77 -7.53 -38.27
C VAL A 434 7.59 -8.82 -38.32
N ASP A 435 8.74 -8.82 -37.67
CA ASP A 435 9.66 -9.97 -37.61
C ASP A 435 9.10 -11.11 -36.74
N LEU A 436 8.42 -10.77 -35.65
CA LEU A 436 7.76 -11.72 -34.74
C LEU A 436 6.65 -11.02 -33.98
N ALA A 437 5.49 -11.67 -33.89
CA ALA A 437 4.42 -11.32 -33.00
C ALA A 437 4.18 -12.42 -31.96
N LEU A 438 3.80 -12.04 -30.74
CA LEU A 438 3.27 -12.97 -29.74
C LEU A 438 1.78 -12.72 -29.54
N MET A 439 1.01 -13.81 -29.58
CA MET A 439 -0.46 -13.79 -29.42
C MET A 439 -0.84 -14.52 -28.15
N ASP A 440 -1.61 -13.87 -27.29
CA ASP A 440 -2.08 -14.50 -26.04
C ASP A 440 -2.94 -15.72 -26.34
N SER A 441 -2.67 -16.81 -25.61
CA SER A 441 -3.40 -18.07 -25.71
C SER A 441 -4.12 -18.44 -24.39
N GLY A 442 -4.28 -17.48 -23.50
CA GLY A 442 -5.00 -17.65 -22.24
C GLY A 442 -6.48 -17.91 -22.45
N ASP A 443 -7.10 -17.08 -23.30
CA ASP A 443 -8.47 -17.23 -23.77
C ASP A 443 -8.51 -17.77 -25.20
N GLN A 444 -9.60 -18.38 -25.66
CA GLN A 444 -9.78 -18.95 -27.01
C GLN A 444 -8.59 -19.82 -27.51
N THR A 445 -7.98 -20.57 -26.61
CA THR A 445 -6.69 -21.29 -26.81
C THR A 445 -6.62 -22.08 -28.12
N ASP A 446 -7.69 -22.79 -28.53
CA ASP A 446 -7.68 -23.64 -29.72
C ASP A 446 -7.67 -22.83 -31.00
N ALA A 447 -8.42 -21.72 -31.08
CA ALA A 447 -8.42 -20.81 -32.23
C ALA A 447 -7.06 -20.11 -32.40
N VAL A 448 -6.45 -19.66 -31.31
CA VAL A 448 -5.11 -19.07 -31.31
C VAL A 448 -4.06 -20.08 -31.79
N TYR A 449 -4.12 -21.32 -31.31
CA TYR A 449 -3.18 -22.36 -31.70
C TYR A 449 -3.33 -22.73 -33.20
N GLU A 450 -4.55 -22.82 -33.72
CA GLU A 450 -4.78 -23.07 -35.13
C GLU A 450 -4.26 -21.90 -36.00
N PHE A 451 -4.55 -20.67 -35.61
CA PHE A 451 -4.03 -19.49 -36.30
C PHE A 451 -2.50 -19.44 -36.31
N CYS A 452 -1.86 -19.64 -35.16
CA CYS A 452 -0.41 -19.64 -35.05
C CYS A 452 0.22 -20.80 -35.82
N THR A 453 -0.46 -21.95 -35.95
CA THR A 453 0.04 -23.09 -36.74
C THR A 453 0.08 -22.75 -38.25
N MET A 454 -0.90 -21.99 -38.74
CA MET A 454 -0.96 -21.56 -40.13
C MET A 454 0.01 -20.41 -40.45
N ASN A 455 0.47 -19.67 -39.45
CA ASN A 455 1.27 -18.46 -39.59
C ASN A 455 2.61 -18.54 -38.80
N MET A 456 3.24 -19.71 -38.73
CA MET A 456 4.43 -19.96 -37.92
C MET A 456 5.67 -19.15 -38.31
N ASP A 457 5.68 -18.52 -39.47
CA ASP A 457 6.76 -17.67 -39.96
C ASP A 457 6.88 -16.36 -39.17
N TRP A 458 5.77 -15.76 -38.73
CA TRP A 458 5.79 -14.48 -38.03
C TRP A 458 5.06 -14.43 -36.69
N VAL A 459 4.27 -15.44 -36.29
CA VAL A 459 3.54 -15.41 -35.01
C VAL A 459 3.78 -16.67 -34.16
N ARG A 460 3.83 -16.51 -32.83
CA ARG A 460 3.89 -17.59 -31.85
C ARG A 460 2.82 -17.38 -30.77
N PRO A 461 2.20 -18.45 -30.26
CA PRO A 461 1.36 -18.35 -29.09
C PRO A 461 2.19 -18.03 -27.86
N CYS A 462 1.67 -17.22 -26.97
CA CYS A 462 2.27 -16.93 -25.68
C CYS A 462 1.27 -17.16 -24.54
N LYS A 463 1.79 -17.22 -23.31
CA LYS A 463 1.00 -17.32 -22.11
C LYS A 463 1.68 -16.60 -20.95
N GLY A 464 0.93 -15.71 -20.30
CA GLY A 464 1.38 -15.07 -19.06
C GLY A 464 1.52 -16.08 -17.92
N VAL A 465 2.62 -16.00 -17.16
CA VAL A 465 2.87 -16.82 -15.99
C VAL A 465 3.30 -15.94 -14.81
N PRO A 466 2.95 -16.32 -13.56
CA PRO A 466 3.16 -15.47 -12.39
C PRO A 466 4.62 -15.19 -12.06
N SER A 467 5.54 -16.09 -12.39
CA SER A 467 6.98 -15.93 -12.14
C SER A 467 7.81 -16.92 -12.93
N LEU A 468 8.92 -16.45 -13.49
CA LEU A 468 9.97 -17.23 -14.16
C LEU A 468 11.34 -16.85 -13.57
N GLN A 469 12.35 -17.70 -13.76
CA GLN A 469 13.74 -17.34 -13.45
C GLN A 469 14.23 -16.22 -14.40
N GLY A 470 13.94 -16.32 -15.72
CA GLY A 470 14.16 -15.27 -16.74
C GLY A 470 12.96 -14.38 -16.95
N HIS A 471 12.98 -13.56 -18.02
CA HIS A 471 11.83 -12.75 -18.44
C HIS A 471 10.84 -13.60 -19.25
N TYR A 472 11.33 -14.53 -20.04
CA TYR A 472 10.54 -15.48 -20.82
C TYR A 472 11.18 -16.87 -20.80
N LYS A 473 10.42 -17.88 -21.22
CA LYS A 473 10.88 -19.25 -21.42
C LYS A 473 10.18 -19.84 -22.64
N ILE A 474 10.95 -20.42 -23.57
CA ILE A 474 10.39 -21.18 -24.67
C ILE A 474 10.04 -22.59 -24.17
N SER A 475 8.81 -22.99 -24.40
CA SER A 475 8.24 -24.30 -24.11
C SER A 475 7.60 -24.86 -25.38
N THR A 476 6.96 -26.00 -25.28
CA THR A 476 6.18 -26.60 -26.38
C THR A 476 4.74 -26.81 -25.95
N VAL A 477 3.81 -26.70 -26.89
CA VAL A 477 2.42 -27.06 -26.68
C VAL A 477 2.34 -28.57 -26.51
N ASP A 478 1.95 -29.03 -25.33
CA ASP A 478 1.70 -30.44 -25.02
C ASP A 478 0.19 -30.66 -24.92
N LYS A 479 -0.45 -30.85 -26.09
CA LYS A 479 -1.88 -31.14 -26.18
C LYS A 479 -2.10 -32.24 -27.23
N ALA A 480 -2.19 -33.49 -26.75
CA ALA A 480 -2.45 -34.65 -27.61
C ALA A 480 -3.71 -34.45 -28.46
N GLY A 481 -3.59 -34.65 -29.77
CA GLY A 481 -4.70 -34.46 -30.72
C GLY A 481 -4.87 -33.04 -31.26
N SER A 482 -4.16 -32.04 -30.75
CA SER A 482 -4.14 -30.69 -31.33
C SER A 482 -3.17 -30.62 -32.52
N ARG A 483 -3.52 -29.87 -33.56
CA ARG A 483 -2.60 -29.55 -34.69
C ARG A 483 -1.36 -28.76 -34.23
N ALA A 484 -1.48 -28.07 -33.10
CA ALA A 484 -0.39 -27.30 -32.50
C ALA A 484 0.55 -28.15 -31.60
N ASN A 485 0.32 -29.45 -31.45
CA ASN A 485 1.17 -30.29 -30.59
C ASN A 485 2.64 -30.24 -31.06
N GLY A 486 3.54 -29.89 -30.15
CA GLY A 486 4.97 -29.70 -30.43
C GLY A 486 5.34 -28.29 -30.93
N MET A 487 4.39 -27.39 -31.19
CA MET A 487 4.67 -26.00 -31.56
C MET A 487 5.31 -25.24 -30.37
N GLN A 488 6.17 -24.28 -30.67
CA GLN A 488 6.76 -23.42 -29.66
C GLN A 488 5.71 -22.55 -28.98
N LEU A 489 5.68 -22.57 -27.65
CA LEU A 489 4.89 -21.72 -26.78
C LEU A 489 5.83 -20.83 -25.97
N VAL A 490 5.60 -19.52 -25.99
CA VAL A 490 6.41 -18.58 -25.22
C VAL A 490 5.71 -18.29 -23.90
N LEU A 491 6.32 -18.71 -22.79
CA LEU A 491 5.88 -18.35 -21.45
C LEU A 491 6.49 -17.01 -21.08
N VAL A 492 5.67 -16.06 -20.64
CA VAL A 492 6.05 -14.65 -20.39
C VAL A 492 5.83 -14.29 -18.93
N ASP A 493 6.88 -13.81 -18.26
CA ASP A 493 6.74 -13.17 -16.93
C ASP A 493 6.25 -11.71 -17.11
N GLY A 494 4.94 -11.53 -17.10
CA GLY A 494 4.32 -10.22 -17.33
C GLY A 494 4.81 -9.16 -16.34
N GLY A 495 5.03 -9.53 -15.08
CA GLY A 495 5.50 -8.60 -14.06
C GLY A 495 6.87 -8.00 -14.37
N LYS A 496 7.82 -8.80 -14.83
CA LYS A 496 9.16 -8.33 -15.21
C LYS A 496 9.15 -7.42 -16.44
N TYR A 497 8.30 -7.70 -17.44
CA TYR A 497 8.17 -6.82 -18.58
C TYR A 497 7.46 -5.52 -18.22
N LYS A 498 6.43 -5.54 -17.38
CA LYS A 498 5.78 -4.32 -16.85
C LYS A 498 6.79 -3.45 -16.08
N ASP A 499 7.67 -4.04 -15.28
CA ASP A 499 8.78 -3.33 -14.62
C ASP A 499 9.75 -2.69 -15.63
N MET A 500 10.11 -3.41 -16.68
CA MET A 500 10.99 -2.93 -17.74
C MET A 500 10.36 -1.77 -18.49
N ILE A 501 9.11 -1.89 -18.93
CA ILE A 501 8.35 -0.86 -19.65
C ILE A 501 8.25 0.40 -18.78
N ALA A 502 7.77 0.27 -17.55
CA ALA A 502 7.65 1.38 -16.61
C ALA A 502 8.99 2.08 -16.33
N GLY A 503 10.08 1.33 -16.20
CA GLY A 503 11.43 1.87 -16.02
C GLY A 503 11.94 2.66 -17.23
N ARG A 504 11.63 2.19 -18.45
CA ARG A 504 12.05 2.85 -19.69
C ARG A 504 11.17 4.04 -20.06
N MET A 505 9.89 3.99 -19.75
CA MET A 505 8.94 5.09 -19.92
C MET A 505 9.33 6.34 -19.13
N ARG A 506 10.02 6.18 -17.98
CA ARG A 506 10.52 7.29 -17.16
C ARG A 506 11.76 7.98 -17.74
N ARG A 507 12.42 7.36 -18.73
CA ARG A 507 13.59 7.97 -19.37
C ARG A 507 13.15 9.05 -20.37
N PRO A 508 13.87 10.16 -20.49
CA PRO A 508 13.64 11.10 -21.59
C PRO A 508 13.76 10.41 -22.95
N ASN A 509 13.07 10.92 -23.96
CA ASN A 509 13.15 10.38 -25.31
C ASN A 509 14.62 10.32 -25.81
N GLY A 510 15.01 9.18 -26.35
CA GLY A 510 16.39 8.91 -26.78
C GLY A 510 16.80 7.45 -26.57
N ASN A 511 18.10 7.21 -26.53
CA ASN A 511 18.63 5.85 -26.39
C ASN A 511 18.15 5.14 -25.13
N GLY A 512 17.58 3.96 -25.33
CA GLY A 512 17.08 3.10 -24.25
C GLY A 512 15.74 3.54 -23.65
N SER A 513 15.06 4.53 -24.23
CA SER A 513 13.72 4.95 -23.81
C SER A 513 12.61 4.13 -24.49
N TRP A 514 11.43 4.24 -23.91
CA TRP A 514 10.18 3.73 -24.45
C TRP A 514 9.36 4.93 -24.95
N MET A 515 9.03 4.96 -26.22
CA MET A 515 8.39 6.10 -26.90
C MET A 515 7.11 5.67 -27.61
N VAL A 516 6.29 6.64 -27.97
CA VAL A 516 5.07 6.47 -28.75
C VAL A 516 5.07 7.42 -29.97
N HIS A 517 4.30 7.08 -30.99
CA HIS A 517 4.14 7.90 -32.18
C HIS A 517 3.38 9.20 -31.90
N LYS A 518 3.45 10.16 -32.82
CA LYS A 518 2.85 11.50 -32.69
C LYS A 518 1.33 11.46 -32.43
N ASP A 519 0.63 10.52 -33.09
CA ASP A 519 -0.83 10.41 -33.07
C ASP A 519 -1.35 9.49 -31.96
N CYS A 520 -0.52 9.20 -30.92
CA CYS A 520 -0.93 8.40 -29.77
C CYS A 520 -2.05 9.12 -29.01
N ASP A 521 -3.11 8.40 -28.70
CA ASP A 521 -4.29 8.92 -28.02
C ASP A 521 -4.30 8.66 -26.51
N LEU A 522 -5.25 9.30 -25.82
CA LEU A 522 -5.39 9.19 -24.38
C LEU A 522 -5.88 7.80 -23.96
N GLU A 523 -6.73 7.14 -24.77
CA GLU A 523 -7.25 5.81 -24.47
C GLU A 523 -6.12 4.78 -24.38
N TYR A 524 -5.21 4.78 -25.36
CA TYR A 524 -4.03 3.94 -25.32
C TYR A 524 -3.16 4.26 -24.10
N ALA A 525 -2.92 5.54 -23.81
CA ALA A 525 -2.10 5.97 -22.68
C ALA A 525 -2.70 5.54 -21.34
N GLU A 526 -4.01 5.62 -21.18
CA GLU A 526 -4.73 5.16 -19.99
C GLU A 526 -4.64 3.64 -19.82
N GLN A 527 -4.85 2.86 -20.88
CA GLN A 527 -4.76 1.41 -20.83
C GLN A 527 -3.33 0.92 -20.56
N VAL A 528 -2.31 1.53 -21.19
CA VAL A 528 -0.89 1.18 -20.92
C VAL A 528 -0.50 1.49 -19.47
N THR A 529 -1.15 2.43 -18.83
CA THR A 529 -0.90 2.81 -17.43
C THR A 529 -2.02 2.39 -16.48
N ALA A 530 -2.92 1.51 -16.91
CA ALA A 530 -4.05 1.03 -16.10
C ALA A 530 -3.64 0.27 -14.85
N GLU A 531 -2.44 -0.28 -14.81
CA GLU A 531 -1.90 -1.00 -13.67
C GLU A 531 -0.86 -0.18 -12.90
N HIS A 532 -0.70 -0.52 -11.63
CA HIS A 532 0.38 -0.04 -10.78
C HIS A 532 0.92 -1.16 -9.93
N LYS A 533 2.16 -1.02 -9.50
CA LYS A 533 2.82 -2.01 -8.66
C LYS A 533 2.49 -1.76 -7.19
N ILE A 534 2.00 -2.79 -6.49
CA ILE A 534 1.77 -2.75 -5.06
C ILE A 534 2.67 -3.75 -4.35
N THR A 535 2.98 -3.46 -3.10
CA THR A 535 3.64 -4.41 -2.20
C THR A 535 2.57 -5.04 -1.31
N GLU A 536 2.46 -6.36 -1.35
CA GLU A 536 1.56 -7.13 -0.50
C GLU A 536 2.36 -8.06 0.42
N ARG A 537 1.80 -8.35 1.58
CA ARG A 537 2.38 -9.33 2.49
C ARG A 537 1.71 -10.69 2.26
N ALA A 538 2.44 -11.60 1.59
CA ALA A 538 1.98 -12.97 1.34
C ALA A 538 2.89 -13.96 2.08
N ALA A 539 2.29 -14.85 2.90
CA ALA A 539 3.00 -15.86 3.68
C ALA A 539 4.17 -15.31 4.53
N GLY A 540 4.01 -14.11 5.10
CA GLY A 540 5.03 -13.46 5.95
C GLY A 540 6.18 -12.78 5.20
N LYS A 541 6.15 -12.78 3.86
CA LYS A 541 7.13 -12.08 3.01
C LYS A 541 6.44 -10.95 2.25
N GLU A 542 7.14 -9.87 2.02
CA GLU A 542 6.70 -8.82 1.12
C GLU A 542 6.88 -9.29 -0.32
N VAL A 543 5.80 -9.26 -1.08
CA VAL A 543 5.76 -9.62 -2.49
C VAL A 543 5.22 -8.44 -3.27
N GLN A 544 5.92 -8.05 -4.32
CA GLN A 544 5.47 -7.01 -5.23
C GLN A 544 4.69 -7.62 -6.39
N ARG A 545 3.54 -7.06 -6.71
CA ARG A 545 2.76 -7.45 -7.90
C ARG A 545 2.10 -6.26 -8.57
N TRP A 546 1.86 -6.38 -9.87
CA TRP A 546 1.07 -5.43 -10.65
C TRP A 546 -0.43 -5.71 -10.46
N VAL A 547 -1.21 -4.66 -10.25
CA VAL A 547 -2.67 -4.72 -10.10
C VAL A 547 -3.32 -3.55 -10.83
N LEU A 548 -4.55 -3.74 -11.29
CA LEU A 548 -5.36 -2.68 -11.88
C LEU A 548 -5.58 -1.54 -10.89
N LYS A 549 -5.51 -0.30 -11.36
CA LYS A 549 -5.80 0.92 -10.58
C LYS A 549 -7.27 1.00 -10.19
N SER A 550 -8.15 0.42 -11.01
CA SER A 550 -9.59 0.35 -10.81
C SER A 550 -10.10 -1.00 -11.33
N SER A 551 -11.15 -1.56 -10.74
CA SER A 551 -11.79 -2.81 -11.19
C SER A 551 -12.45 -2.70 -12.56
N HIS A 552 -12.57 -1.49 -13.11
CA HIS A 552 -13.17 -1.22 -14.42
C HIS A 552 -12.16 -0.66 -15.44
N ALA A 553 -10.86 -0.69 -15.12
CA ALA A 553 -9.83 -0.22 -16.02
C ALA A 553 -9.41 -1.35 -16.97
N ASP A 554 -9.45 -1.08 -18.27
CA ASP A 554 -8.92 -1.99 -19.27
C ASP A 554 -7.40 -1.84 -19.37
N ASN A 555 -6.68 -2.96 -19.53
CA ASN A 555 -5.21 -3.00 -19.62
C ASN A 555 -4.70 -3.71 -20.88
N HIS A 556 -5.56 -3.92 -21.85
CA HIS A 556 -5.27 -4.73 -23.05
C HIS A 556 -4.05 -4.24 -23.82
N TYR A 557 -3.89 -2.92 -24.02
CA TYR A 557 -2.70 -2.37 -24.67
C TYR A 557 -1.43 -2.55 -23.84
N LEU A 558 -1.51 -2.55 -22.50
CA LEU A 558 -0.35 -2.88 -21.65
C LEU A 558 0.09 -4.33 -21.87
N ASP A 559 -0.84 -5.28 -21.95
CA ASP A 559 -0.52 -6.67 -22.19
C ASP A 559 0.00 -6.88 -23.62
N CYS A 560 -0.54 -6.19 -24.64
CA CYS A 560 0.06 -6.15 -25.98
C CYS A 560 1.50 -5.63 -25.98
N GLU A 561 1.81 -4.56 -25.22
CA GLU A 561 3.17 -4.02 -25.09
C GLU A 561 4.12 -5.01 -24.40
N VAL A 562 3.63 -5.75 -23.40
CA VAL A 562 4.37 -6.86 -22.76
C VAL A 562 4.71 -7.94 -23.78
N TYR A 563 3.76 -8.36 -24.59
CA TYR A 563 3.98 -9.39 -25.61
C TYR A 563 4.89 -8.92 -26.75
N ALA A 564 4.77 -7.68 -27.20
CA ALA A 564 5.70 -7.09 -28.19
C ALA A 564 7.13 -7.02 -27.63
N ALA A 565 7.31 -6.66 -26.36
CA ALA A 565 8.61 -6.65 -25.71
C ALA A 565 9.19 -8.05 -25.52
N ALA A 566 8.36 -9.04 -25.21
CA ALA A 566 8.78 -10.44 -25.12
C ALA A 566 9.18 -11.00 -26.51
N ALA A 567 8.45 -10.66 -27.57
CA ALA A 567 8.83 -11.00 -28.95
C ALA A 567 10.21 -10.43 -29.32
N ALA A 568 10.49 -9.19 -28.94
CA ALA A 568 11.80 -8.57 -29.16
C ALA A 568 12.92 -9.29 -28.41
N ASP A 569 12.69 -9.72 -27.17
CA ASP A 569 13.67 -10.51 -26.40
C ASP A 569 13.91 -11.91 -27.03
N VAL A 570 12.88 -12.56 -27.59
CA VAL A 570 13.02 -13.81 -28.35
C VAL A 570 13.91 -13.60 -29.58
N LEU A 571 13.87 -12.42 -30.20
CA LEU A 571 14.72 -12.02 -31.33
C LEU A 571 16.07 -11.40 -30.88
N GLU A 572 16.45 -11.56 -29.62
CA GLU A 572 17.72 -11.12 -29.06
C GLU A 572 17.95 -9.58 -29.18
N VAL A 573 16.91 -8.77 -29.01
CA VAL A 573 16.97 -7.29 -29.11
C VAL A 573 18.07 -6.69 -28.22
N ARG A 574 18.42 -7.34 -27.12
CA ARG A 574 19.45 -6.86 -26.17
C ARG A 574 20.85 -6.87 -26.76
N SER A 575 21.10 -7.65 -27.82
CA SER A 575 22.39 -7.76 -28.48
C SER A 575 22.48 -6.99 -29.79
N LEU A 576 21.47 -6.25 -30.21
CA LEU A 576 21.46 -5.50 -31.49
C LEU A 576 22.62 -4.51 -31.63
N PHE A 577 23.12 -3.96 -30.53
CA PHE A 577 24.24 -3.02 -30.55
C PHE A 577 25.61 -3.70 -30.70
N LEU A 578 25.68 -5.03 -30.55
CA LEU A 578 26.90 -5.78 -30.80
C LEU A 578 27.06 -5.91 -32.30
N LYS A 579 28.03 -5.23 -32.90
CA LYS A 579 28.37 -5.45 -34.30
C LYS A 579 28.74 -6.93 -34.46
N LYS A 580 27.94 -7.69 -35.19
CA LYS A 580 28.40 -8.99 -35.71
C LYS A 580 29.56 -8.66 -36.63
N PRO A 581 30.76 -9.29 -36.51
CA PRO A 581 31.80 -9.11 -37.47
C PRO A 581 31.23 -9.54 -38.84
N ASP A 582 31.30 -8.66 -39.82
CA ASP A 582 30.87 -8.99 -41.18
C ASP A 582 31.64 -10.23 -41.64
N ARG A 583 30.95 -11.29 -42.02
CA ARG A 583 31.57 -12.52 -42.52
C ARG A 583 32.51 -12.28 -43.71
N ALA A 584 32.44 -11.10 -44.34
CA ALA A 584 33.34 -10.65 -45.40
C ALA A 584 34.76 -10.25 -44.92
N GLU A 585 34.91 -9.83 -43.67
CA GLU A 585 36.25 -9.50 -43.10
C GLU A 585 37.00 -10.74 -42.60
N GLU A 586 36.36 -11.89 -42.38
CA GLU A 586 37.01 -13.13 -42.00
C GLU A 586 37.78 -13.84 -43.16
N GLN A 587 37.61 -13.37 -44.43
CA GLN A 587 38.27 -13.97 -45.59
C GLN A 587 39.47 -13.18 -46.13
N ALA A 588 39.87 -12.10 -45.52
CA ALA A 588 41.14 -11.45 -45.83
C ALA A 588 42.29 -12.29 -45.20
N PRO A 589 43.24 -12.81 -46.00
CA PRO A 589 44.36 -13.59 -45.41
C PRO A 589 45.14 -12.67 -44.48
N LYS A 590 45.27 -13.06 -43.24
CA LYS A 590 46.15 -12.39 -42.28
C LYS A 590 47.52 -12.24 -42.91
N PRO A 591 48.12 -11.03 -42.94
CA PRO A 591 49.48 -10.88 -43.39
C PRO A 591 50.38 -11.80 -42.61
N ALA A 592 51.22 -12.54 -43.29
CA ALA A 592 52.16 -13.47 -42.69
C ALA A 592 53.00 -12.75 -41.63
N PRO A 593 53.24 -13.33 -40.46
CA PRO A 593 54.08 -12.68 -39.47
C PRO A 593 55.46 -12.37 -40.07
N PRO A 594 56.06 -11.21 -39.81
CA PRO A 594 57.39 -10.89 -40.31
C PRO A 594 58.36 -11.98 -39.86
N LYS A 595 59.21 -12.46 -40.80
CA LYS A 595 60.24 -13.47 -40.45
C LYS A 595 61.11 -12.88 -39.34
N PRO A 596 61.45 -13.65 -38.30
CA PRO A 596 62.31 -13.18 -37.25
C PRO A 596 63.66 -12.75 -37.85
N GLN A 597 64.06 -11.51 -37.57
CA GLN A 597 65.39 -11.06 -37.82
C GLN A 597 66.35 -11.86 -36.93
N PRO A 598 67.55 -12.26 -37.42
CA PRO A 598 68.53 -12.95 -36.59
C PRO A 598 68.94 -12.02 -35.44
N ALA A 599 68.96 -12.56 -34.25
CA ALA A 599 69.41 -11.84 -33.06
C ALA A 599 70.85 -11.41 -33.24
N PRO A 600 71.28 -10.21 -32.78
CA PRO A 600 72.68 -9.86 -32.69
C PRO A 600 73.38 -10.84 -31.76
N GLU A 601 74.55 -11.33 -32.16
CA GLU A 601 75.44 -12.12 -31.30
C GLU A 601 75.81 -11.31 -30.08
N GLU A 602 75.26 -11.65 -28.94
CA GLU A 602 75.75 -11.15 -27.63
C GLU A 602 77.06 -11.88 -27.31
N THR A 603 78.14 -11.17 -27.50
CA THR A 603 79.42 -11.54 -26.92
C THR A 603 79.34 -11.47 -25.38
N TRP A 604 79.39 -12.61 -24.75
CA TRP A 604 79.66 -12.75 -23.33
C TRP A 604 81.07 -12.25 -23.05
N ILE A 605 81.19 -11.22 -22.29
CA ILE A 605 82.29 -10.73 -21.43
C ILE A 605 82.30 -9.19 -21.46
N GLN A 606 81.73 -8.58 -20.44
CA GLN A 606 82.38 -7.50 -19.69
C GLN A 606 81.80 -7.48 -18.28
N GLN A 607 82.77 -7.72 -17.40
CA GLN A 607 82.69 -7.80 -15.96
C GLN A 607 82.25 -6.50 -15.29
N ASN A 608 81.55 -6.75 -14.21
CA ASN A 608 81.60 -6.07 -12.94
C ASN A 608 82.55 -4.89 -12.80
N GLU A 609 82.00 -3.76 -12.38
CA GLU A 609 82.56 -2.93 -11.30
C GLU A 609 81.47 -1.89 -10.89
N ASN A 610 80.83 -2.11 -9.76
CA ASN A 610 80.83 -1.23 -8.61
C ASN A 610 79.72 -1.60 -7.65
N TRP A 611 80.14 -2.39 -6.67
CA TRP A 611 79.53 -2.44 -5.37
C TRP A 611 80.16 -1.32 -4.53
N PHE A 612 79.37 -0.28 -4.20
CA PHE A 612 79.36 0.36 -2.87
C PHE A 612 78.08 1.17 -2.72
#